data_a950f3a2d90d426c63a58898623fe711
#
_entry.id   a950f3a2d90d426c63a58898623fe711
#
_cell.length_a   1.000
_cell.length_b   1.000
_cell.length_c   1.000
_cell.angle_alpha   90.00
_cell.angle_beta   90.00
_cell.angle_gamma   90.00
#
_symmetry.space_group_name_H-M   'P 1'
#
loop_
_entity.id
_entity.type
_entity.pdbx_description
1 polymer ?
#
loop_
_entity_poly.entity_id
_entity_poly.type
_entity_poly.pdbx_seq_one_letter_code
_entity_poly.pdbx_strand_id
1 'polypeptide(L)'
;HKMRSQGEEHRYNPQTIHMLQQATRDGSYEKFCEYTKMVDKEETGYLRSLMDFNFPETGVPIEEVESVESIVKRFKTGAMSYGSISEEAHEALAIAMNKLHGKSNSGEGGESDERLESAGTDHDRSSAIKQVASGRFGVTSRYLVSAREIQIKMAQGAKPGEGGHLPAKKVYPWIAKTRHSLSLIHI
;
A
#
# COMPACT_ATOMS: atom_id res chain seq x y z
N HIS A 1 5.96 -16.01 -12.35
CA HIS A 1 6.67 -15.92 -13.64
C HIS A 1 8.00 -16.65 -13.52
N LYS A 2 8.25 -17.58 -14.43
CA LYS A 2 9.56 -18.22 -14.54
C LYS A 2 10.42 -17.37 -15.47
N MET A 3 11.48 -16.79 -14.94
CA MET A 3 12.48 -16.11 -15.75
C MET A 3 13.18 -17.13 -16.65
N ARG A 4 13.21 -16.87 -17.94
CA ARG A 4 13.90 -17.71 -18.94
C ARG A 4 15.23 -17.05 -19.30
N SER A 5 16.28 -17.84 -19.48
CA SER A 5 17.63 -17.34 -19.82
C SER A 5 17.72 -16.55 -21.14
N GLN A 6 16.70 -16.66 -22.00
CA GLN A 6 16.58 -15.91 -23.27
C GLN A 6 15.22 -15.21 -23.37
N GLY A 7 14.57 -14.94 -22.22
CA GLY A 7 13.30 -14.24 -22.15
C GLY A 7 13.48 -12.73 -22.08
N GLU A 8 12.35 -12.02 -22.10
CA GLU A 8 12.32 -10.59 -21.87
C GLU A 8 12.84 -10.23 -20.49
N GLU A 9 13.54 -9.11 -20.39
CA GLU A 9 13.96 -8.56 -19.12
C GLU A 9 12.75 -7.97 -18.37
N HIS A 10 12.69 -8.22 -17.07
CA HIS A 10 11.66 -7.71 -16.20
C HIS A 10 12.27 -6.90 -15.07
N ARG A 11 11.66 -5.76 -14.75
CA ARG A 11 12.07 -4.90 -13.64
C ARG A 11 12.14 -5.65 -12.31
N TYR A 12 11.18 -6.53 -12.06
CA TYR A 12 11.18 -7.41 -10.90
C TYR A 12 11.75 -8.76 -11.28
N ASN A 13 13.06 -8.88 -11.19
CA ASN A 13 13.79 -10.12 -11.46
C ASN A 13 14.25 -10.76 -10.14
N PRO A 14 14.71 -12.02 -10.15
CA PRO A 14 15.15 -12.72 -8.94
C PRO A 14 16.24 -11.98 -8.16
N GLN A 15 17.14 -11.29 -8.85
CA GLN A 15 18.24 -10.57 -8.20
C GLN A 15 17.76 -9.31 -7.46
N THR A 16 16.94 -8.48 -8.11
CA THR A 16 16.39 -7.27 -7.49
C THR A 16 15.48 -7.61 -6.31
N ILE A 17 14.62 -8.64 -6.46
CA ILE A 17 13.75 -9.09 -5.37
C ILE A 17 14.58 -9.63 -4.20
N HIS A 18 15.59 -10.45 -4.46
CA HIS A 18 16.46 -11.02 -3.43
C HIS A 18 17.21 -9.92 -2.66
N MET A 19 17.80 -8.97 -3.37
CA MET A 19 18.53 -7.86 -2.76
C MET A 19 17.63 -6.99 -1.88
N LEU A 20 16.42 -6.66 -2.35
CA LEU A 20 15.45 -5.92 -1.55
C LEU A 20 15.05 -6.69 -0.28
N GLN A 21 14.79 -7.99 -0.40
CA GLN A 21 14.44 -8.83 0.75
C GLN A 21 15.59 -8.92 1.77
N GLN A 22 16.82 -9.04 1.31
CA GLN A 22 17.98 -9.03 2.22
C GLN A 22 18.16 -7.67 2.88
N ALA A 23 18.12 -6.58 2.13
CA ALA A 23 18.24 -5.23 2.67
C ALA A 23 17.22 -4.96 3.79
N THR A 24 15.98 -5.38 3.59
CA THR A 24 14.90 -5.20 4.58
C THR A 24 15.03 -6.13 5.79
N ARG A 25 15.40 -7.39 5.60
CA ARG A 25 15.57 -8.35 6.71
C ARG A 25 16.75 -8.01 7.61
N ASP A 26 17.83 -7.57 7.00
CA ASP A 26 19.07 -7.22 7.72
C ASP A 26 19.07 -5.78 8.25
N GLY A 27 18.08 -4.97 7.86
CA GLY A 27 18.05 -3.53 8.15
C GLY A 27 19.26 -2.78 7.56
N SER A 28 19.83 -3.28 6.45
CA SER A 28 21.06 -2.76 5.87
C SER A 28 20.80 -1.70 4.81
N TYR A 29 21.16 -0.45 5.16
CA TYR A 29 21.10 0.66 4.21
C TYR A 29 22.08 0.50 3.04
N GLU A 30 23.24 -0.11 3.25
CA GLU A 30 24.23 -0.39 2.21
C GLU A 30 23.63 -1.32 1.13
N LYS A 31 23.01 -2.43 1.55
CA LYS A 31 22.30 -3.34 0.62
C LYS A 31 21.13 -2.65 -0.07
N PHE A 32 20.45 -1.74 0.61
CA PHE A 32 19.38 -0.94 -0.03
C PHE A 32 19.94 -0.03 -1.13
N CYS A 33 21.11 0.59 -0.90
CA CYS A 33 21.78 1.38 -1.94
C CYS A 33 22.23 0.53 -3.13
N GLU A 34 22.67 -0.72 -2.90
CA GLU A 34 22.97 -1.65 -4.00
C GLU A 34 21.71 -2.00 -4.80
N TYR A 35 20.61 -2.30 -4.10
CA TYR A 35 19.30 -2.52 -4.73
C TYR A 35 18.89 -1.32 -5.59
N THR A 36 18.99 -0.10 -5.07
CA THR A 36 18.65 1.12 -5.80
C THR A 36 19.47 1.26 -7.08
N LYS A 37 20.79 1.06 -7.00
CA LYS A 37 21.67 1.09 -8.18
C LYS A 37 21.29 0.04 -9.22
N MET A 38 20.84 -1.13 -8.80
CA MET A 38 20.38 -2.17 -9.73
C MET A 38 19.10 -1.74 -10.44
N VAL A 39 18.14 -1.18 -9.70
CA VAL A 39 16.84 -0.75 -10.28
C VAL A 39 17.01 0.47 -11.18
N ASP A 40 17.88 1.40 -10.85
CA ASP A 40 18.10 2.62 -11.62
C ASP A 40 18.84 2.35 -12.95
N LYS A 41 19.57 1.24 -13.03
CA LYS A 41 20.24 0.82 -14.28
C LYS A 41 19.33 0.09 -15.25
N GLU A 42 18.12 -0.30 -14.81
CA GLU A 42 17.16 -1.00 -15.67
C GLU A 42 16.49 -0.02 -16.63
N GLU A 43 17.08 0.12 -17.84
CA GLU A 43 16.56 1.01 -18.90
C GLU A 43 15.36 0.45 -19.65
N THR A 44 14.94 -0.77 -19.35
CA THR A 44 14.01 -1.52 -20.19
C THR A 44 12.54 -1.41 -19.75
N GLY A 45 11.66 -1.13 -20.69
CA GLY A 45 10.23 -1.35 -20.60
C GLY A 45 9.42 -0.22 -19.96
N TYR A 46 10.03 0.86 -19.46
CA TYR A 46 9.33 1.97 -18.82
C TYR A 46 9.78 3.33 -19.32
N LEU A 47 8.85 4.16 -19.77
CA LEU A 47 9.16 5.54 -20.20
C LEU A 47 9.88 6.35 -19.12
N ARG A 48 9.54 6.13 -17.85
CA ARG A 48 10.17 6.79 -16.72
C ARG A 48 11.68 6.51 -16.64
N SER A 49 12.13 5.32 -17.01
CA SER A 49 13.56 4.95 -17.00
C SER A 49 14.38 5.65 -18.07
N LEU A 50 13.72 6.24 -19.07
CA LEU A 50 14.34 7.05 -20.12
C LEU A 50 14.35 8.55 -19.81
N MET A 51 13.83 8.93 -18.64
CA MET A 51 13.75 10.33 -18.20
C MET A 51 14.79 10.59 -17.11
N ASP A 52 15.37 11.77 -17.15
CA ASP A 52 16.27 12.25 -16.11
C ASP A 52 15.83 13.64 -15.65
N PHE A 53 16.37 14.09 -14.52
CA PHE A 53 16.13 15.44 -14.01
C PHE A 53 17.06 16.43 -14.69
N ASN A 54 16.50 17.54 -15.11
CA ASN A 54 17.30 18.68 -15.58
C ASN A 54 17.72 19.51 -14.36
N PHE A 55 18.85 19.14 -13.76
CA PHE A 55 19.38 19.82 -12.59
C PHE A 55 19.95 21.18 -12.98
N PRO A 56 19.72 22.24 -12.20
CA PRO A 56 20.39 23.51 -12.38
C PRO A 56 21.89 23.38 -12.06
N GLU A 57 22.72 24.27 -12.64
CA GLU A 57 24.17 24.30 -12.37
C GLU A 57 24.49 24.58 -10.91
N THR A 58 23.64 25.35 -10.23
CA THR A 58 23.80 25.69 -8.80
C THR A 58 22.62 25.14 -8.02
N GLY A 59 22.88 24.31 -7.01
CA GLY A 59 21.86 23.82 -6.10
C GLY A 59 21.34 24.91 -5.15
N VAL A 60 20.14 24.70 -4.61
CA VAL A 60 19.61 25.55 -3.54
C VAL A 60 20.25 25.19 -2.19
N PRO A 61 20.39 26.13 -1.24
CA PRO A 61 20.83 25.83 0.12
C PRO A 61 19.96 24.75 0.77
N ILE A 62 20.55 23.88 1.57
CA ILE A 62 19.82 22.76 2.19
C ILE A 62 18.69 23.25 3.10
N GLU A 63 18.83 24.43 3.68
CA GLU A 63 17.83 25.06 4.55
C GLU A 63 16.56 25.48 3.80
N GLU A 64 16.66 25.65 2.49
CA GLU A 64 15.52 25.96 1.61
C GLU A 64 14.83 24.70 1.06
N VAL A 65 15.44 23.52 1.28
CA VAL A 65 14.86 22.25 0.83
C VAL A 65 13.81 21.79 1.83
N GLU A 66 12.65 21.39 1.30
CA GLU A 66 11.57 20.85 2.13
C GLU A 66 12.05 19.61 2.92
N SER A 67 11.71 19.56 4.22
CA SER A 67 12.12 18.44 5.07
C SER A 67 11.46 17.12 4.68
N VAL A 68 12.14 16.01 4.93
CA VAL A 68 11.62 14.66 4.69
C VAL A 68 10.28 14.44 5.39
N GLU A 69 10.15 14.92 6.65
CA GLU A 69 8.92 14.81 7.44
C GLU A 69 7.75 15.54 6.78
N SER A 70 8.01 16.68 6.15
CA SER A 70 6.99 17.42 5.40
C SER A 70 6.59 16.68 4.12
N ILE A 71 7.57 16.18 3.39
CA ILE A 71 7.36 15.43 2.15
C ILE A 71 6.54 14.16 2.41
N VAL A 72 6.90 13.37 3.42
CA VAL A 72 6.27 12.08 3.71
C VAL A 72 4.79 12.21 4.07
N LYS A 73 4.35 13.31 4.68
CA LYS A 73 2.93 13.57 4.99
C LYS A 73 2.02 13.52 3.75
N ARG A 74 2.56 13.73 2.56
CA ARG A 74 1.82 13.67 1.28
C ARG A 74 1.80 12.27 0.67
N PHE A 75 2.59 11.33 1.21
CA PHE A 75 2.64 9.96 0.70
C PHE A 75 1.48 9.13 1.22
N LYS A 76 0.91 8.35 0.31
CA LYS A 76 -0.23 7.47 0.58
C LYS A 76 0.04 6.10 -0.02
N THR A 77 -0.39 5.03 0.65
CA THR A 77 -0.39 3.71 0.02
C THR A 77 -1.53 3.59 -0.98
N GLY A 78 -1.38 2.68 -1.94
CA GLY A 78 -2.51 2.23 -2.73
C GLY A 78 -3.59 1.60 -1.85
N ALA A 79 -4.84 1.64 -2.29
CA ALA A 79 -5.95 1.00 -1.61
C ALA A 79 -5.85 -0.53 -1.78
N MET A 80 -5.71 -1.25 -0.68
CA MET A 80 -5.68 -2.70 -0.64
C MET A 80 -6.67 -3.18 0.40
N SER A 81 -7.68 -3.96 -0.05
CA SER A 81 -8.77 -4.37 0.82
C SER A 81 -8.35 -5.45 1.81
N TYR A 82 -8.87 -5.36 3.02
CA TYR A 82 -8.79 -6.40 4.04
C TYR A 82 -9.38 -7.72 3.50
N GLY A 83 -8.52 -8.72 3.34
CA GLY A 83 -8.86 -10.00 2.72
C GLY A 83 -8.40 -10.17 1.27
N SER A 84 -8.01 -9.11 0.55
CA SER A 84 -7.28 -9.26 -0.72
C SER A 84 -5.79 -9.48 -0.49
N ILE A 85 -5.27 -8.93 0.59
CA ILE A 85 -3.97 -9.25 1.19
C ILE A 85 -4.16 -9.84 2.58
N SER A 86 -3.12 -10.42 3.16
CA SER A 86 -3.21 -10.97 4.52
C SER A 86 -3.42 -9.88 5.56
N GLU A 87 -3.94 -10.24 6.72
CA GLU A 87 -4.15 -9.34 7.85
C GLU A 87 -2.83 -8.66 8.26
N GLU A 88 -1.78 -9.46 8.40
CA GLU A 88 -0.46 -9.00 8.81
C GLU A 88 0.13 -7.99 7.81
N ALA A 89 -0.01 -8.24 6.51
CA ALA A 89 0.45 -7.32 5.49
C ALA A 89 -0.34 -6.01 5.50
N HIS A 90 -1.66 -6.08 5.71
CA HIS A 90 -2.52 -4.92 5.79
C HIS A 90 -2.20 -4.05 7.01
N GLU A 91 -1.97 -4.69 8.17
CA GLU A 91 -1.57 -3.99 9.39
C GLU A 91 -0.15 -3.43 9.31
N ALA A 92 0.79 -4.18 8.74
CA ALA A 92 2.17 -3.72 8.56
C ALA A 92 2.26 -2.43 7.74
N LEU A 93 1.44 -2.31 6.69
CA LEU A 93 1.34 -1.07 5.91
C LEU A 93 0.81 0.10 6.73
N ALA A 94 -0.20 -0.13 7.56
CA ALA A 94 -0.76 0.90 8.43
C ALA A 94 0.26 1.35 9.48
N ILE A 95 0.92 0.41 10.16
CA ILE A 95 1.95 0.70 11.16
C ILE A 95 3.11 1.50 10.53
N ALA A 96 3.60 1.05 9.38
CA ALA A 96 4.71 1.72 8.69
C ALA A 96 4.35 3.17 8.34
N MET A 97 3.18 3.39 7.74
CA MET A 97 2.75 4.73 7.36
C MET A 97 2.45 5.63 8.56
N ASN A 98 1.89 5.08 9.65
CA ASN A 98 1.66 5.85 10.89
C ASN A 98 2.99 6.28 11.52
N LYS A 99 3.99 5.40 11.57
CA LYS A 99 5.34 5.73 12.06
C LYS A 99 6.06 6.78 11.21
N LEU A 100 5.84 6.76 9.91
CA LEU A 100 6.42 7.73 8.96
C LEU A 100 5.59 9.02 8.86
N HIS A 101 4.45 9.12 9.53
CA HIS A 101 3.49 10.21 9.39
C HIS A 101 2.89 10.37 7.98
N GLY A 102 2.96 9.31 7.17
CA GLY A 102 2.24 9.17 5.92
C GLY A 102 0.81 8.64 6.14
N LYS A 103 0.17 8.18 5.09
CA LYS A 103 -1.21 7.72 5.15
C LYS A 103 -1.39 6.36 4.47
N SER A 104 -1.80 5.35 5.22
CA SER A 104 -2.24 4.09 4.65
C SER A 104 -3.71 4.14 4.26
N ASN A 105 -4.09 3.36 3.25
CA ASN A 105 -5.46 3.26 2.76
C ASN A 105 -6.01 1.87 3.07
N SER A 106 -7.13 1.81 3.78
CA SER A 106 -7.75 0.56 4.20
C SER A 106 -8.28 -0.30 3.03
N GLY A 107 -8.45 0.29 1.84
CA GLY A 107 -9.28 -0.33 0.82
C GLY A 107 -10.75 -0.42 1.24
N GLU A 108 -11.56 -1.13 0.46
CA GLU A 108 -13.03 -1.17 0.64
C GLU A 108 -13.52 -2.28 1.60
N GLY A 109 -12.61 -2.97 2.28
CA GLY A 109 -12.95 -4.14 3.10
C GLY A 109 -13.21 -3.87 4.57
N GLY A 110 -13.15 -2.63 5.02
CA GLY A 110 -13.26 -2.27 6.42
C GLY A 110 -11.99 -2.54 7.22
N GLU A 111 -12.09 -2.38 8.52
CA GLU A 111 -11.06 -2.72 9.51
C GLU A 111 -11.71 -3.36 10.72
N SER A 112 -11.00 -4.27 11.39
CA SER A 112 -11.50 -4.89 12.62
C SER A 112 -11.60 -3.86 13.75
N ASP A 113 -12.49 -4.12 14.71
CA ASP A 113 -12.67 -3.25 15.88
C ASP A 113 -11.37 -3.12 16.68
N GLU A 114 -10.63 -4.21 16.84
CA GLU A 114 -9.35 -4.26 17.55
C GLU A 114 -8.30 -3.34 16.89
N ARG A 115 -8.34 -3.18 15.57
CA ARG A 115 -7.48 -2.23 14.87
C ARG A 115 -7.91 -0.79 15.11
N LEU A 116 -9.22 -0.52 15.07
CA LEU A 116 -9.74 0.82 15.32
C LEU A 116 -9.46 1.28 16.75
N GLU A 117 -9.42 0.35 17.73
CA GLU A 117 -9.06 0.62 19.11
C GLU A 117 -7.58 0.95 19.30
N SER A 118 -6.72 0.49 18.41
CA SER A 118 -5.28 0.80 18.45
C SER A 118 -4.93 2.23 18.00
N ALA A 119 -5.89 2.98 17.47
CA ALA A 119 -5.66 4.31 16.93
C ALA A 119 -5.06 5.26 17.96
N GLY A 120 -3.97 5.93 17.60
CA GLY A 120 -3.28 6.88 18.47
C GLY A 120 -2.36 6.25 19.53
N THR A 121 -2.19 4.94 19.53
CA THR A 121 -1.20 4.24 20.37
C THR A 121 0.13 4.09 19.66
N ASP A 122 1.18 3.67 20.36
CA ASP A 122 2.50 3.37 19.78
C ASP A 122 2.47 2.24 18.74
N HIS A 123 1.41 1.43 18.76
CA HIS A 123 1.15 0.35 17.82
C HIS A 123 -0.12 0.59 16.99
N ASP A 124 -0.34 1.83 16.58
CA ASP A 124 -1.50 2.20 15.76
C ASP A 124 -1.50 1.40 14.44
N ARG A 125 -2.45 0.47 14.34
CA ARG A 125 -2.68 -0.40 13.18
C ARG A 125 -3.81 0.10 12.28
N SER A 126 -4.43 1.22 12.63
CA SER A 126 -5.53 1.81 11.87
C SER A 126 -5.02 2.54 10.63
N SER A 127 -5.74 2.42 9.53
CA SER A 127 -5.42 3.16 8.31
C SER A 127 -6.00 4.58 8.39
N ALA A 128 -5.19 5.57 8.03
CA ALA A 128 -5.61 6.98 8.03
C ALA A 128 -6.71 7.27 7.00
N ILE A 129 -6.64 6.59 5.85
CA ILE A 129 -7.62 6.73 4.77
C ILE A 129 -8.58 5.54 4.82
N LYS A 130 -9.88 5.84 4.97
CA LYS A 130 -10.95 4.84 4.91
C LYS A 130 -11.61 4.91 3.56
N GLN A 131 -11.51 3.83 2.79
CA GLN A 131 -12.17 3.76 1.47
C GLN A 131 -13.60 3.26 1.60
N VAL A 132 -14.50 3.86 0.84
CA VAL A 132 -15.91 3.48 0.73
C VAL A 132 -16.26 3.29 -0.73
N ALA A 133 -16.72 2.10 -1.11
CA ALA A 133 -17.19 1.79 -2.46
C ALA A 133 -18.72 1.77 -2.52
N SER A 134 -19.35 0.81 -1.86
CA SER A 134 -20.79 0.57 -1.91
C SER A 134 -21.53 0.82 -0.59
N GLY A 135 -20.82 1.24 0.45
CA GLY A 135 -21.39 1.37 1.80
C GLY A 135 -21.68 0.02 2.47
N ARG A 136 -21.16 -1.07 1.91
CA ARG A 136 -21.21 -2.44 2.44
C ARG A 136 -19.82 -2.87 2.89
N PHE A 137 -19.66 -4.16 3.24
CA PHE A 137 -18.37 -4.81 3.46
C PHE A 137 -17.51 -4.15 4.53
N GLY A 138 -18.07 -3.99 5.72
CA GLY A 138 -17.34 -3.47 6.88
C GLY A 138 -17.37 -1.94 7.01
N VAL A 139 -18.17 -1.27 6.20
CA VAL A 139 -18.42 0.18 6.38
C VAL A 139 -19.45 0.37 7.49
N THR A 140 -18.95 0.65 8.68
CA THR A 140 -19.75 0.96 9.86
C THR A 140 -19.60 2.45 10.21
N SER A 141 -20.48 2.98 11.05
CA SER A 141 -20.33 4.34 11.57
C SER A 141 -19.00 4.52 12.32
N ARG A 142 -18.58 3.51 13.11
CA ARG A 142 -17.29 3.50 13.81
C ARG A 142 -16.11 3.60 12.83
N TYR A 143 -16.14 2.79 11.76
CA TYR A 143 -15.14 2.85 10.69
C TYR A 143 -15.08 4.24 10.08
N LEU A 144 -16.22 4.85 9.73
CA LEU A 144 -16.25 6.16 9.09
C LEU A 144 -15.76 7.29 10.00
N VAL A 145 -16.18 7.32 11.26
CA VAL A 145 -15.77 8.39 12.19
C VAL A 145 -14.30 8.27 12.61
N SER A 146 -13.68 7.10 12.48
CA SER A 146 -12.25 6.90 12.75
C SER A 146 -11.36 7.37 11.60
N ALA A 147 -11.91 7.78 10.46
CA ALA A 147 -11.16 8.20 9.30
C ALA A 147 -10.52 9.58 9.50
N ARG A 148 -9.25 9.73 9.12
CA ARG A 148 -8.62 11.04 8.90
C ARG A 148 -9.00 11.59 7.53
N GLU A 149 -9.13 10.69 6.54
CA GLU A 149 -9.63 10.97 5.20
C GLU A 149 -10.60 9.86 4.78
N ILE A 150 -11.66 10.24 4.08
CA ILE A 150 -12.58 9.29 3.42
C ILE A 150 -12.28 9.32 1.93
N GLN A 151 -12.03 8.16 1.35
CA GLN A 151 -11.87 8.01 -0.08
C GLN A 151 -13.10 7.33 -0.68
N ILE A 152 -13.80 8.02 -1.55
CA ILE A 152 -14.94 7.47 -2.28
C ILE A 152 -14.43 6.78 -3.54
N LYS A 153 -14.69 5.48 -3.68
CA LYS A 153 -14.41 4.70 -4.87
C LYS A 153 -15.60 4.72 -5.81
N MET A 154 -15.51 5.49 -6.87
CA MET A 154 -16.63 5.73 -7.79
C MET A 154 -16.93 4.53 -8.70
N ALA A 155 -15.89 3.79 -9.12
CA ALA A 155 -16.04 2.71 -10.08
C ALA A 155 -14.93 1.66 -9.92
N GLN A 156 -15.25 0.44 -10.36
CA GLN A 156 -14.28 -0.64 -10.49
C GLN A 156 -14.57 -1.43 -11.76
N GLY A 157 -13.74 -1.25 -12.78
CA GLY A 157 -13.95 -1.89 -14.09
C GLY A 157 -15.34 -1.62 -14.64
N ALA A 158 -16.08 -2.67 -15.01
CA ALA A 158 -17.43 -2.59 -15.54
C ALA A 158 -18.54 -2.47 -14.47
N LYS A 159 -18.20 -2.29 -13.20
CA LYS A 159 -19.12 -2.29 -12.07
C LYS A 159 -19.00 -1.02 -11.22
N PRO A 160 -19.50 0.13 -11.71
CA PRO A 160 -19.47 1.38 -10.95
C PRO A 160 -20.26 1.24 -9.63
N GLY A 161 -19.66 1.67 -8.53
CA GLY A 161 -20.30 1.65 -7.21
C GLY A 161 -20.42 0.26 -6.57
N GLU A 162 -19.92 -0.80 -7.20
CA GLU A 162 -19.92 -2.14 -6.63
C GLU A 162 -18.52 -2.55 -6.18
N GLY A 163 -18.44 -3.23 -5.03
CA GLY A 163 -17.20 -3.75 -4.47
C GLY A 163 -16.64 -4.93 -5.26
N GLY A 164 -15.36 -5.25 -4.99
CA GLY A 164 -14.67 -6.37 -5.61
C GLY A 164 -15.23 -7.73 -5.20
N HIS A 165 -14.92 -8.75 -6.00
CA HIS A 165 -15.27 -10.13 -5.70
C HIS A 165 -14.23 -10.78 -4.79
N LEU A 166 -14.67 -11.36 -3.68
CA LEU A 166 -13.85 -12.24 -2.87
C LEU A 166 -14.47 -13.65 -2.91
N PRO A 167 -13.80 -14.63 -3.53
CA PRO A 167 -14.29 -16.00 -3.59
C PRO A 167 -14.56 -16.57 -2.18
N ALA A 168 -15.61 -17.36 -2.02
CA ALA A 168 -16.02 -17.93 -0.72
C ALA A 168 -14.87 -18.63 0.00
N LYS A 169 -14.00 -19.35 -0.73
CA LYS A 169 -12.81 -20.02 -0.17
C LYS A 169 -11.76 -19.07 0.43
N LYS A 170 -11.84 -17.77 0.16
CA LYS A 170 -10.99 -16.72 0.73
C LYS A 170 -11.68 -15.92 1.82
N VAL A 171 -12.94 -16.19 2.09
CA VAL A 171 -13.68 -15.54 3.18
C VAL A 171 -13.41 -16.31 4.47
N TYR A 172 -12.27 -16.02 5.09
CA TYR A 172 -11.94 -16.53 6.41
C TYR A 172 -12.87 -15.94 7.47
N PRO A 173 -13.02 -16.59 8.65
CA PRO A 173 -13.92 -16.12 9.71
C PRO A 173 -13.69 -14.66 10.12
N TRP A 174 -12.45 -14.23 10.21
CA TRP A 174 -12.08 -12.86 10.55
C TRP A 174 -12.48 -11.85 9.45
N ILE A 175 -12.41 -12.23 8.17
CA ILE A 175 -12.89 -11.41 7.06
C ILE A 175 -14.41 -11.30 7.10
N ALA A 176 -15.10 -12.44 7.29
CA ALA A 176 -16.55 -12.48 7.39
C ALA A 176 -17.07 -11.58 8.52
N LYS A 177 -16.41 -11.62 9.68
CA LYS A 177 -16.71 -10.77 10.85
C LYS A 177 -16.55 -9.29 10.50
N THR A 178 -15.39 -8.88 9.97
CA THR A 178 -15.09 -7.48 9.68
C THR A 178 -15.95 -6.92 8.56
N ARG A 179 -16.22 -7.72 7.53
CA ARG A 179 -17.03 -7.29 6.39
C ARG A 179 -18.54 -7.45 6.58
N HIS A 180 -18.97 -8.03 7.68
CA HIS A 180 -20.37 -8.38 7.96
C HIS A 180 -21.02 -9.18 6.83
N SER A 181 -20.25 -10.11 6.23
CA SER A 181 -20.69 -10.88 5.07
C SER A 181 -20.19 -12.31 5.14
N LEU A 182 -21.08 -13.27 4.83
CA LEU A 182 -20.75 -14.69 4.76
C LEU A 182 -20.24 -15.09 3.36
N SER A 183 -20.57 -14.33 2.33
CA SER A 183 -20.12 -14.51 0.95
C SER A 183 -20.11 -13.18 0.22
N LEU A 184 -19.11 -12.99 -0.62
CA LEU A 184 -18.96 -11.78 -1.45
C LEU A 184 -19.10 -12.08 -2.93
N ILE A 185 -19.70 -13.21 -3.26
CA ILE A 185 -20.10 -13.51 -4.63
C ILE A 185 -21.52 -12.98 -4.79
N HIS A 186 -21.67 -11.95 -5.58
CA HIS A 186 -22.98 -11.61 -6.11
C HIS A 186 -23.30 -12.60 -7.23
N ILE A 187 -24.33 -13.38 -7.01
CA ILE A 187 -24.99 -14.18 -8.04
C ILE A 187 -25.83 -13.26 -8.89
#